data_55fb29c9be632b0ed8dbdbd377a532a5
#
_entry.id   55fb29c9be632b0ed8dbdbd377a532a5
#
_cell.length_a   1.000
_cell.length_b   1.000
_cell.length_c   1.000
_cell.angle_alpha   90.00
_cell.angle_beta   90.00
_cell.angle_gamma   90.00
#
_symmetry.space_group_name_H-M   'P 1'
#
loop_
_entity.id
_entity.type
_entity.pdbx_description
1 polymer ?
#
loop_
_entity_poly.entity_id
_entity_poly.type
_entity_poly.pdbx_seq_one_letter_code
_entity_poly.pdbx_strand_id
1 'polypeptide(L)'
;MTSNTAIDIHQSFLLDLFAKRRSCRSFRKDRLSDEVLEKIIYAGRLAPSAHGSEDTFTIQIEDQEARKRVEERTSMFMGGFKDPFYGAPHILAVLSLRDANTGCGAFDGALVLGNMMLAAAALGVGSCWINTAQLDTMTDDSVLLSLMASKGFGSVAFDGVGYLALGYPSSDDFFKQPRKVPRYSNRTIKI
;
A
#
# COMPACT_ATOMS: atom_id res chain seq x y z
N MET A 1 -12.05 -4.14 -40.93
CA MET A 1 -12.22 -3.04 -39.93
C MET A 1 -12.87 -3.60 -38.64
N THR A 2 -12.23 -4.51 -37.91
CA THR A 2 -12.85 -5.21 -36.75
C THR A 2 -11.87 -5.47 -35.60
N SER A 3 -10.87 -4.62 -35.38
CA SER A 3 -9.89 -4.85 -34.30
C SER A 3 -9.79 -3.77 -33.22
N ASN A 4 -10.58 -2.70 -33.31
CA ASN A 4 -10.42 -1.55 -32.41
C ASN A 4 -11.29 -1.58 -31.15
N THR A 5 -12.40 -2.33 -31.14
CA THR A 5 -13.41 -2.23 -30.07
C THR A 5 -12.98 -2.93 -28.77
N ALA A 6 -12.27 -4.04 -28.85
CA ALA A 6 -11.83 -4.78 -27.63
C ALA A 6 -10.66 -4.06 -26.94
N ILE A 7 -9.75 -3.46 -27.70
CA ILE A 7 -8.62 -2.70 -27.15
C ILE A 7 -9.13 -1.43 -26.45
N ASP A 8 -10.09 -0.74 -27.03
CA ASP A 8 -10.69 0.48 -26.45
C ASP A 8 -11.42 0.23 -25.13
N ILE A 9 -12.13 -0.89 -24.98
CA ILE A 9 -12.83 -1.21 -23.74
C ILE A 9 -11.83 -1.49 -22.60
N HIS A 10 -10.77 -2.24 -22.86
CA HIS A 10 -9.75 -2.54 -21.84
C HIS A 10 -8.90 -1.32 -21.48
N GLN A 11 -8.55 -0.49 -22.44
CA GLN A 11 -7.86 0.78 -22.20
C GLN A 11 -8.72 1.75 -21.41
N SER A 12 -10.01 1.86 -21.73
CA SER A 12 -10.97 2.68 -20.99
C SER A 12 -11.11 2.23 -19.54
N PHE A 13 -11.23 0.91 -19.30
CA PHE A 13 -11.31 0.35 -17.94
C PHE A 13 -10.09 0.67 -17.10
N LEU A 14 -8.88 0.49 -17.63
CA LEU A 14 -7.64 0.75 -16.90
C LEU A 14 -7.49 2.23 -16.54
N LEU A 15 -7.73 3.13 -17.50
CA LEU A 15 -7.66 4.57 -17.25
C LEU A 15 -8.72 5.04 -16.26
N ASP A 16 -9.91 4.46 -16.31
CA ASP A 16 -11.00 4.73 -15.36
C ASP A 16 -10.64 4.27 -13.95
N LEU A 17 -9.97 3.12 -13.81
CA LEU A 17 -9.45 2.63 -12.55
C LEU A 17 -8.44 3.61 -11.92
N PHE A 18 -7.48 4.11 -12.71
CA PHE A 18 -6.54 5.13 -12.24
C PHE A 18 -7.25 6.41 -11.78
N ALA A 19 -8.28 6.84 -12.51
CA ALA A 19 -9.06 8.03 -12.17
C ALA A 19 -9.91 7.83 -10.89
N LYS A 20 -10.44 6.65 -10.66
CA LYS A 20 -11.29 6.31 -9.50
C LYS A 20 -10.50 6.00 -8.24
N ARG A 21 -9.30 5.43 -8.35
CA ARG A 21 -8.47 5.11 -7.18
C ARG A 21 -8.16 6.39 -6.37
N ARG A 22 -8.46 6.36 -5.09
CA ARG A 22 -8.13 7.44 -4.14
C ARG A 22 -7.91 6.89 -2.73
N SER A 23 -7.28 7.65 -1.85
CA SER A 23 -7.07 7.26 -0.45
C SER A 23 -8.40 7.20 0.29
N CYS A 24 -8.72 6.02 0.84
CA CYS A 24 -9.87 5.79 1.70
C CYS A 24 -9.47 6.08 3.16
N ARG A 25 -10.25 6.88 3.86
CA ARG A 25 -10.02 7.29 5.25
C ARG A 25 -11.22 7.06 6.15
N SER A 26 -12.09 6.13 5.75
CA SER A 26 -13.21 5.64 6.55
C SER A 26 -13.63 4.28 6.02
N PHE A 27 -13.58 3.27 6.87
CA PHE A 27 -13.77 1.88 6.49
C PHE A 27 -14.95 1.26 7.26
N ARG A 28 -15.61 0.29 6.64
CA ARG A 28 -16.52 -0.63 7.33
C ARG A 28 -15.72 -1.54 8.25
N LYS A 29 -16.41 -2.15 9.23
CA LYS A 29 -15.78 -3.13 10.13
C LYS A 29 -15.62 -4.51 9.52
N ASP A 30 -16.30 -4.77 8.40
CA ASP A 30 -16.25 -6.05 7.70
C ASP A 30 -14.84 -6.34 7.21
N ARG A 31 -14.35 -7.53 7.53
CA ARG A 31 -13.06 -7.99 7.03
C ARG A 31 -13.16 -8.39 5.57
N LEU A 32 -12.06 -8.21 4.84
CA LEU A 32 -11.90 -8.79 3.51
C LEU A 32 -11.77 -10.32 3.65
N SER A 33 -12.23 -11.06 2.65
CA SER A 33 -11.90 -12.48 2.58
C SER A 33 -10.42 -12.67 2.28
N ASP A 34 -9.86 -13.81 2.71
CA ASP A 34 -8.47 -14.17 2.44
C ASP A 34 -8.16 -14.17 0.95
N GLU A 35 -9.13 -14.61 0.12
CA GLU A 35 -9.00 -14.60 -1.33
C GLU A 35 -8.82 -13.17 -1.90
N VAL A 36 -9.59 -12.22 -1.42
CA VAL A 36 -9.49 -10.81 -1.85
C VAL A 36 -8.17 -10.21 -1.39
N LEU A 37 -7.77 -10.48 -0.14
CA LEU A 37 -6.52 -9.99 0.42
C LEU A 37 -5.31 -10.55 -0.32
N GLU A 38 -5.30 -11.86 -0.63
CA GLU A 38 -4.21 -12.49 -1.39
C GLU A 38 -4.11 -11.95 -2.82
N LYS A 39 -5.22 -11.67 -3.50
CA LYS A 39 -5.21 -11.03 -4.82
C LYS A 39 -4.53 -9.65 -4.78
N ILE A 40 -4.79 -8.88 -3.73
CA ILE A 40 -4.15 -7.56 -3.54
C ILE A 40 -2.64 -7.73 -3.30
N ILE A 41 -2.25 -8.66 -2.43
CA ILE A 41 -0.83 -8.93 -2.13
C ILE A 41 -0.11 -9.46 -3.38
N TYR A 42 -0.75 -10.36 -4.11
CA TYR A 42 -0.21 -10.90 -5.37
C TYR A 42 0.06 -9.80 -6.40
N ALA A 43 -0.84 -8.84 -6.54
CA ALA A 43 -0.61 -7.69 -7.42
C ALA A 43 0.63 -6.88 -6.99
N GLY A 44 0.89 -6.76 -5.69
CA GLY A 44 2.13 -6.18 -5.17
C GLY A 44 3.37 -6.95 -5.62
N ARG A 45 3.36 -8.29 -5.56
CA ARG A 45 4.47 -9.16 -6.00
C ARG A 45 4.78 -9.05 -7.51
N LEU A 46 3.82 -8.58 -8.31
CA LEU A 46 4.01 -8.32 -9.74
C LEU A 46 4.62 -6.95 -10.05
N ALA A 47 4.96 -6.15 -9.04
CA ALA A 47 5.62 -4.87 -9.25
C ALA A 47 7.04 -5.09 -9.79
N PRO A 48 7.50 -4.26 -10.74
CA PRO A 48 8.88 -4.32 -11.17
C PRO A 48 9.81 -3.88 -10.04
N SER A 49 11.02 -4.42 -10.01
CA SER A 49 12.09 -4.01 -9.10
C SER A 49 13.37 -3.72 -9.86
N ALA A 50 14.24 -2.92 -9.28
CA ALA A 50 15.54 -2.60 -9.87
C ALA A 50 16.35 -3.89 -10.08
N HIS A 51 16.82 -4.12 -11.31
CA HIS A 51 17.53 -5.33 -11.71
C HIS A 51 16.79 -6.66 -11.47
N GLY A 52 15.47 -6.62 -11.22
CA GLY A 52 14.67 -7.79 -10.85
C GLY A 52 15.06 -8.39 -9.50
N SER A 53 15.51 -7.56 -8.56
CA SER A 53 16.03 -8.01 -7.26
C SER A 53 14.96 -8.58 -6.32
N GLU A 54 13.71 -8.13 -6.45
CA GLU A 54 12.57 -8.54 -5.61
C GLU A 54 12.83 -8.39 -4.09
N ASP A 55 13.61 -7.39 -3.70
CA ASP A 55 14.09 -7.14 -2.34
C ASP A 55 13.04 -6.50 -1.41
N THR A 56 11.76 -6.73 -1.68
CA THR A 56 10.65 -6.18 -0.90
C THR A 56 9.88 -7.27 -0.15
N PHE A 57 9.41 -6.93 1.05
CA PHE A 57 8.64 -7.81 1.93
C PHE A 57 7.32 -7.16 2.28
N THR A 58 6.25 -7.94 2.24
CA THR A 58 4.92 -7.52 2.73
C THR A 58 4.59 -8.29 3.99
N ILE A 59 4.31 -7.56 5.07
CA ILE A 59 3.88 -8.11 6.36
C ILE A 59 2.37 -7.89 6.49
N GLN A 60 1.62 -8.94 6.76
CA GLN A 60 0.24 -8.85 7.24
C GLN A 60 0.25 -8.71 8.76
N ILE A 61 -0.32 -7.64 9.29
CA ILE A 61 -0.40 -7.37 10.73
C ILE A 61 -1.77 -7.86 11.22
N GLU A 62 -1.84 -9.14 11.58
CA GLU A 62 -3.08 -9.81 11.99
C GLU A 62 -3.18 -9.98 13.50
N ASP A 63 -2.05 -10.19 14.18
CA ASP A 63 -2.00 -10.30 15.63
C ASP A 63 -2.44 -8.99 16.29
N GLN A 64 -3.36 -9.09 17.26
CA GLN A 64 -3.96 -7.91 17.89
C GLN A 64 -2.96 -7.07 18.68
N GLU A 65 -2.01 -7.72 19.36
CA GLU A 65 -0.99 -7.01 20.14
C GLU A 65 0.02 -6.31 19.21
N ALA A 66 0.46 -6.98 18.15
CA ALA A 66 1.29 -6.38 17.11
C ALA A 66 0.59 -5.19 16.45
N ARG A 67 -0.70 -5.33 16.15
CA ARG A 67 -1.52 -4.26 15.58
C ARG A 67 -1.60 -3.05 16.50
N LYS A 68 -1.89 -3.26 17.78
CA LYS A 68 -1.97 -2.20 18.77
C LYS A 68 -0.64 -1.43 18.87
N ARG A 69 0.48 -2.14 18.94
CA ARG A 69 1.82 -1.53 18.97
C ARG A 69 2.09 -0.69 17.73
N VAL A 70 1.72 -1.19 16.54
CA VAL A 70 1.85 -0.45 15.27
C VAL A 70 0.95 0.79 15.25
N GLU A 71 -0.29 0.69 15.73
CA GLU A 71 -1.22 1.82 15.83
C GLU A 71 -0.72 2.90 16.79
N GLU A 72 -0.25 2.52 17.97
CA GLU A 72 0.32 3.43 18.97
C GLU A 72 1.56 4.16 18.42
N ARG A 73 2.46 3.40 17.79
CA ARG A 73 3.67 3.94 17.19
C ARG A 73 3.36 4.91 16.05
N THR A 74 2.47 4.52 15.15
CA THR A 74 2.02 5.36 14.04
C THR A 74 1.32 6.62 14.55
N SER A 75 0.46 6.49 15.55
CA SER A 75 -0.18 7.65 16.22
C SER A 75 0.86 8.64 16.76
N MET A 76 1.90 8.14 17.41
CA MET A 76 2.98 8.97 17.93
C MET A 76 3.67 9.78 16.82
N PHE A 77 4.03 9.14 15.70
CA PHE A 77 4.64 9.82 14.56
C PHE A 77 3.70 10.79 13.85
N MET A 78 2.38 10.61 13.99
CA MET A 78 1.36 11.52 13.45
C MET A 78 0.91 12.59 14.45
N GLY A 79 1.71 12.87 15.48
CA GLY A 79 1.41 13.92 16.47
C GLY A 79 0.25 13.59 17.40
N GLY A 80 0.01 12.31 17.70
CA GLY A 80 -1.05 11.84 18.58
C GLY A 80 -2.40 11.64 17.87
N PHE A 81 -2.41 11.46 16.55
CA PHE A 81 -3.63 11.18 15.80
C PHE A 81 -4.24 9.84 16.23
N LYS A 82 -5.48 9.87 16.78
CA LYS A 82 -6.08 8.75 17.52
C LYS A 82 -6.33 7.49 16.70
N ASP A 83 -6.60 7.61 15.41
CA ASP A 83 -6.92 6.47 14.54
C ASP A 83 -6.09 6.55 13.25
N PRO A 84 -4.80 6.23 13.31
CA PRO A 84 -3.87 6.43 12.20
C PRO A 84 -4.17 5.56 10.97
N PHE A 85 -4.97 4.50 11.14
CA PHE A 85 -5.40 3.62 10.05
C PHE A 85 -6.89 3.75 9.70
N TYR A 86 -7.57 4.77 10.25
CA TYR A 86 -8.96 5.13 9.89
C TYR A 86 -9.97 4.00 10.11
N GLY A 87 -9.76 3.15 11.11
CA GLY A 87 -10.60 1.99 11.40
C GLY A 87 -10.52 0.85 10.38
N ALA A 88 -9.49 0.83 9.54
CA ALA A 88 -9.31 -0.23 8.54
C ALA A 88 -9.20 -1.62 9.21
N PRO A 89 -9.90 -2.65 8.72
CA PRO A 89 -9.83 -4.01 9.28
C PRO A 89 -8.50 -4.71 8.99
N HIS A 90 -7.76 -4.31 7.95
CA HIS A 90 -6.47 -4.88 7.59
C HIS A 90 -5.39 -3.82 7.48
N ILE A 91 -4.19 -4.16 7.97
CA ILE A 91 -2.98 -3.35 7.86
C ILE A 91 -1.90 -4.24 7.25
N LEU A 92 -1.35 -3.82 6.12
CA LEU A 92 -0.13 -4.38 5.55
C LEU A 92 1.02 -3.40 5.79
N ALA A 93 2.23 -3.92 6.00
CA ALA A 93 3.44 -3.11 5.96
C ALA A 93 4.33 -3.60 4.81
N VAL A 94 4.91 -2.67 4.06
CA VAL A 94 5.93 -2.97 3.04
C VAL A 94 7.27 -2.49 3.54
N LEU A 95 8.23 -3.41 3.51
CA LEU A 95 9.64 -3.19 3.85
C LEU A 95 10.50 -3.49 2.62
N SER A 96 11.69 -2.93 2.58
CA SER A 96 12.74 -3.30 1.63
C SER A 96 14.02 -3.68 2.36
N LEU A 97 14.85 -4.52 1.73
CA LEU A 97 16.20 -4.78 2.24
C LEU A 97 17.03 -3.50 2.19
N ARG A 98 17.65 -3.12 3.32
CA ARG A 98 18.48 -1.90 3.43
C ARG A 98 19.73 -1.99 2.56
N ASP A 99 20.35 -3.16 2.54
CA ASP A 99 21.60 -3.41 1.84
C ASP A 99 21.42 -3.96 0.41
N ALA A 100 20.21 -3.78 -0.15
CA ALA A 100 19.98 -4.07 -1.56
C ALA A 100 21.00 -3.30 -2.41
N ASN A 101 21.81 -4.02 -3.18
CA ASN A 101 22.92 -3.47 -4.02
C ASN A 101 22.47 -2.37 -5.00
N THR A 102 21.18 -2.14 -5.10
CA THR A 102 20.57 -1.21 -6.06
C THR A 102 20.35 0.19 -5.49
N GLY A 103 20.25 0.34 -4.16
CA GLY A 103 19.80 1.59 -3.51
C GLY A 103 18.35 1.98 -3.86
N CYS A 104 17.59 1.10 -4.52
CA CYS A 104 16.25 1.37 -5.05
C CYS A 104 15.10 0.84 -4.17
N GLY A 105 15.37 0.22 -3.03
CA GLY A 105 14.38 -0.48 -2.21
C GLY A 105 13.13 0.34 -1.88
N ALA A 106 13.29 1.63 -1.55
CA ALA A 106 12.15 2.51 -1.29
C ALA A 106 11.28 2.75 -2.54
N PHE A 107 11.90 2.83 -3.73
CA PHE A 107 11.18 2.99 -5.00
C PHE A 107 10.45 1.69 -5.37
N ASP A 108 11.12 0.55 -5.23
CA ASP A 108 10.56 -0.77 -5.50
C ASP A 108 9.36 -1.04 -4.57
N GLY A 109 9.49 -0.76 -3.28
CA GLY A 109 8.39 -0.88 -2.32
C GLY A 109 7.24 0.10 -2.60
N ALA A 110 7.53 1.29 -3.13
CA ALA A 110 6.49 2.22 -3.57
C ALA A 110 5.69 1.68 -4.77
N LEU A 111 6.34 0.97 -5.70
CA LEU A 111 5.68 0.28 -6.82
C LEU A 111 4.81 -0.89 -6.32
N VAL A 112 5.29 -1.66 -5.34
CA VAL A 112 4.51 -2.71 -4.66
C VAL A 112 3.23 -2.12 -4.06
N LEU A 113 3.33 -1.05 -3.26
CA LEU A 113 2.17 -0.36 -2.69
C LEU A 113 1.25 0.21 -3.77
N GLY A 114 1.81 0.77 -4.85
CA GLY A 114 1.05 1.27 -5.99
C GLY A 114 0.21 0.20 -6.66
N ASN A 115 0.79 -0.97 -6.95
CA ASN A 115 0.09 -2.12 -7.52
C ASN A 115 -1.01 -2.64 -6.59
N MET A 116 -0.71 -2.79 -5.29
CA MET A 116 -1.72 -3.21 -4.31
C MET A 116 -2.90 -2.22 -4.24
N MET A 117 -2.64 -0.92 -4.28
CA MET A 117 -3.70 0.09 -4.25
C MET A 117 -4.58 0.06 -5.50
N LEU A 118 -4.02 -0.22 -6.67
CA LEU A 118 -4.77 -0.38 -7.92
C LEU A 118 -5.61 -1.66 -7.90
N ALA A 119 -5.02 -2.78 -7.45
CA ALA A 119 -5.74 -4.04 -7.30
C ALA A 119 -6.89 -3.92 -6.30
N ALA A 120 -6.66 -3.27 -5.15
CA ALA A 120 -7.70 -2.98 -4.18
C ALA A 120 -8.87 -2.21 -4.83
N ALA A 121 -8.59 -1.13 -5.56
CA ALA A 121 -9.61 -0.35 -6.25
C ALA A 121 -10.38 -1.17 -7.30
N ALA A 122 -9.70 -2.06 -8.04
CA ALA A 122 -10.33 -2.96 -9.02
C ALA A 122 -11.29 -3.95 -8.36
N LEU A 123 -11.01 -4.33 -7.10
CA LEU A 123 -11.82 -5.25 -6.29
C LEU A 123 -12.87 -4.53 -5.43
N GLY A 124 -13.06 -3.21 -5.58
CA GLY A 124 -13.99 -2.44 -4.77
C GLY A 124 -13.51 -2.22 -3.32
N VAL A 125 -12.22 -2.44 -3.05
CA VAL A 125 -11.59 -2.28 -1.75
C VAL A 125 -10.95 -0.89 -1.64
N GLY A 126 -11.26 -0.18 -0.55
CA GLY A 126 -10.61 1.07 -0.19
C GLY A 126 -9.19 0.82 0.33
N SER A 127 -8.30 1.74 0.00
CA SER A 127 -6.91 1.68 0.48
C SER A 127 -6.38 3.05 0.87
N CYS A 128 -5.47 3.11 1.84
CA CYS A 128 -4.75 4.31 2.20
C CYS A 128 -3.29 3.98 2.53
N TRP A 129 -2.35 4.60 1.82
CA TRP A 129 -0.94 4.55 2.17
C TRP A 129 -0.65 5.50 3.34
N ILE A 130 -0.02 4.98 4.40
CA ILE A 130 0.44 5.72 5.57
C ILE A 130 1.98 5.58 5.63
N ASN A 131 2.68 6.72 5.57
CA ASN A 131 4.13 6.76 5.34
C ASN A 131 4.98 6.69 6.63
N THR A 132 4.44 6.18 7.73
CA THR A 132 5.17 6.16 9.02
C THR A 132 6.03 4.91 9.22
N ALA A 133 5.92 3.89 8.37
CA ALA A 133 6.75 2.70 8.44
C ALA A 133 8.25 3.03 8.32
N GLN A 134 8.60 4.01 7.48
CA GLN A 134 9.97 4.51 7.35
C GLN A 134 10.47 5.09 8.69
N LEU A 135 9.66 5.89 9.35
CA LEU A 135 10.03 6.50 10.63
C LEU A 135 10.20 5.43 11.72
N ASP A 136 9.36 4.38 11.72
CA ASP A 136 9.47 3.29 12.67
C ASP A 136 10.81 2.56 12.53
N THR A 137 11.21 2.18 11.31
CA THR A 137 12.45 1.43 11.09
C THR A 137 13.73 2.26 11.26
N MET A 138 13.62 3.57 11.42
CA MET A 138 14.74 4.48 11.74
C MET A 138 15.01 4.58 13.25
N THR A 139 14.24 3.90 14.09
CA THR A 139 14.38 3.95 15.55
C THR A 139 14.90 2.62 16.10
N ASP A 140 15.65 2.67 17.21
CA ASP A 140 16.21 1.48 17.86
C ASP A 140 15.13 0.55 18.43
N ASP A 141 13.97 1.10 18.79
CA ASP A 141 12.81 0.38 19.34
C ASP A 141 11.72 0.10 18.30
N SER A 142 12.10 -0.07 17.04
CA SER A 142 11.19 -0.32 15.91
C SER A 142 10.28 -1.54 16.16
N VAL A 143 8.98 -1.31 16.01
CA VAL A 143 7.98 -2.37 16.10
C VAL A 143 8.08 -3.31 14.90
N LEU A 144 8.25 -2.77 13.68
CA LEU A 144 8.37 -3.59 12.46
C LEU A 144 9.61 -4.49 12.51
N LEU A 145 10.78 -3.96 12.88
CA LEU A 145 12.00 -4.76 12.97
C LEU A 145 11.88 -5.83 14.06
N SER A 146 11.23 -5.52 15.19
CA SER A 146 10.92 -6.50 16.23
C SER A 146 10.02 -7.64 15.72
N LEU A 147 9.00 -7.32 14.91
CA LEU A 147 8.15 -8.33 14.28
C LEU A 147 8.92 -9.19 13.29
N MET A 148 9.78 -8.60 12.45
CA MET A 148 10.65 -9.34 11.53
C MET A 148 11.62 -10.25 12.28
N ALA A 149 12.23 -9.78 13.35
CA ALA A 149 13.13 -10.59 14.19
C ALA A 149 12.41 -11.80 14.79
N SER A 150 11.15 -11.64 15.24
CA SER A 150 10.34 -12.75 15.76
C SER A 150 10.02 -13.85 14.74
N LYS A 151 10.14 -13.52 13.45
CA LYS A 151 9.95 -14.43 12.31
C LYS A 151 11.25 -14.99 11.73
N GLY A 152 12.38 -14.79 12.42
CA GLY A 152 13.68 -15.33 12.03
C GLY A 152 14.53 -14.38 11.16
N PHE A 153 14.09 -13.14 10.93
CA PHE A 153 14.82 -12.14 10.14
C PHE A 153 15.63 -11.14 10.98
N GLY A 154 15.96 -11.49 12.23
CA GLY A 154 16.65 -10.56 13.15
C GLY A 154 18.05 -10.13 12.73
N SER A 155 18.72 -10.88 11.85
CA SER A 155 20.04 -10.51 11.27
C SER A 155 19.95 -9.72 9.97
N VAL A 156 18.73 -9.44 9.47
CA VAL A 156 18.51 -8.76 8.21
C VAL A 156 18.12 -7.32 8.49
N ALA A 157 18.79 -6.39 7.81
CA ALA A 157 18.46 -4.97 7.91
C ALA A 157 17.35 -4.61 6.92
N PHE A 158 16.29 -3.97 7.43
CA PHE A 158 15.16 -3.51 6.63
C PHE A 158 14.93 -2.02 6.77
N ASP A 159 14.42 -1.41 5.71
CA ASP A 159 13.85 -0.08 5.71
C ASP A 159 12.34 -0.15 5.48
N GLY A 160 11.57 0.56 6.28
CA GLY A 160 10.14 0.68 6.09
C GLY A 160 9.82 1.54 4.88
N VAL A 161 8.91 1.08 4.02
CA VAL A 161 8.43 1.87 2.86
C VAL A 161 7.10 2.53 3.17
N GLY A 162 6.16 1.77 3.74
CA GLY A 162 4.87 2.32 4.13
C GLY A 162 3.92 1.24 4.64
N TYR A 163 2.88 1.70 5.33
CA TYR A 163 1.73 0.86 5.64
C TYR A 163 0.64 1.05 4.60
N LEU A 164 -0.16 0.02 4.40
CA LEU A 164 -1.38 0.04 3.59
C LEU A 164 -2.56 -0.36 4.46
N ALA A 165 -3.42 0.60 4.78
CA ALA A 165 -4.73 0.36 5.38
C ALA A 165 -5.69 -0.13 4.29
N LEU A 166 -6.40 -1.25 4.53
CA LEU A 166 -7.31 -1.89 3.59
C LEU A 166 -8.63 -2.25 4.24
N GLY A 167 -9.72 -2.12 3.49
CA GLY A 167 -11.08 -2.50 3.89
C GLY A 167 -12.14 -2.00 2.92
N TYR A 168 -13.37 -2.40 3.11
CA TYR A 168 -14.48 -1.83 2.34
C TYR A 168 -14.73 -0.38 2.77
N PRO A 169 -14.85 0.58 1.81
CA PRO A 169 -15.19 1.96 2.15
C PRO A 169 -16.51 2.04 2.90
N SER A 170 -16.63 2.97 3.86
CA SER A 170 -17.88 3.21 4.58
C SER A 170 -18.98 3.84 3.71
N SER A 171 -18.62 4.48 2.60
CA SER A 171 -19.53 5.09 1.63
C SER A 171 -19.65 4.25 0.37
N ASP A 172 -20.85 3.92 -0.05
CA ASP A 172 -21.14 3.21 -1.31
C ASP A 172 -20.82 4.05 -2.55
N ASP A 173 -20.69 5.36 -2.39
CA ASP A 173 -20.35 6.29 -3.46
C ASP A 173 -18.84 6.54 -3.59
N PHE A 174 -18.03 5.86 -2.80
CA PHE A 174 -16.58 6.11 -2.73
C PHE A 174 -15.91 6.06 -4.11
N PHE A 175 -16.25 5.08 -4.95
CA PHE A 175 -15.67 4.91 -6.29
C PHE A 175 -16.49 5.54 -7.43
N LYS A 176 -17.69 6.09 -7.14
CA LYS A 176 -18.57 6.67 -8.18
C LYS A 176 -18.05 8.00 -8.72
N GLN A 177 -17.33 8.75 -7.89
CA GLN A 177 -16.79 10.05 -8.31
C GLN A 177 -15.33 9.93 -8.69
N PRO A 178 -14.92 10.45 -9.85
CA PRO A 178 -13.52 10.47 -10.23
C PRO A 178 -12.71 11.37 -9.27
N ARG A 179 -11.44 11.06 -9.12
CA ARG A 179 -10.49 11.91 -8.39
C ARG A 179 -10.46 13.30 -9.05
N LYS A 180 -10.39 14.35 -8.26
CA LYS A 180 -10.14 15.70 -8.79
C LYS A 180 -8.86 15.70 -9.63
N VAL A 181 -8.95 16.24 -10.83
CA VAL A 181 -7.78 16.38 -11.72
C VAL A 181 -6.67 17.11 -10.98
N PRO A 182 -5.40 16.66 -11.08
CA PRO A 182 -4.28 17.36 -10.47
C PRO A 182 -4.24 18.83 -10.90
N ARG A 183 -3.99 19.74 -9.95
CA ARG A 183 -3.96 21.20 -10.21
C ARG A 183 -2.88 21.62 -11.22
N TYR A 184 -1.92 20.74 -11.48
CA TYR A 184 -0.76 21.01 -12.33
C TYR A 184 -0.75 20.02 -13.50
N SER A 185 -1.59 20.27 -14.50
CA SER A 185 -1.64 19.46 -15.72
C SER A 185 -0.46 19.69 -16.68
N ASN A 186 0.33 20.75 -16.46
CA ASN A 186 1.40 21.21 -17.35
C ASN A 186 2.82 20.90 -16.87
N ARG A 187 3.00 19.86 -16.06
CA ARG A 187 4.33 19.47 -15.55
C ARG A 187 5.11 18.52 -16.46
N THR A 188 4.55 18.20 -17.62
CA THR A 188 5.28 17.46 -18.65
C THR A 188 5.95 18.45 -19.57
N ILE A 189 7.28 18.39 -19.64
CA ILE A 189 8.10 19.26 -20.48
C ILE A 189 8.59 18.41 -21.66
N LYS A 190 8.34 18.89 -22.89
CA LYS A 190 8.99 18.34 -24.08
C LYS A 190 10.26 19.15 -24.33
N ILE A 191 11.38 18.46 -24.47
CA ILE A 191 12.70 19.04 -24.79
C ILE A 191 13.01 18.69 -26.24
#